data_ed0adb438d33620b550803682038a7ab
#
_entry.id   ed0adb438d33620b550803682038a7ab
#
_cell.length_a   1.000
_cell.length_b   1.000
_cell.length_c   1.000
_cell.angle_alpha   90.00
_cell.angle_beta   90.00
_cell.angle_gamma   90.00
#
_symmetry.space_group_name_H-M   'P 1'
#
loop_
_entity.id
_entity.type
_entity.pdbx_description
1 polymer ?
#
loop_
_entity_poly.entity_id
_entity_poly.type
_entity_poly.pdbx_seq_one_letter_code
_entity_poly.pdbx_strand_id
1 'polypeptide(L)'
;MQFITHYTERYSYLDAARMALEGGCRWVQLRMKDTPVETIEPVALEVQALCRQYGATFIIDDHVELARKLHADGVHLGKKDMPIADARRILGAEYIIGGTANTFEDVLQHYKAGADYIGCGPFRYTTTKKNLSPILGLEGYTAIIHRMQEKDIHLSLIHISEPTRPY
;
A
#
# COMPACT_ATOMS: atom_id res chain seq x y z
N MET A 1 3.63 -7.04 8.70
CA MET A 1 2.55 -7.35 7.71
C MET A 1 1.71 -6.09 7.53
N GLN A 2 1.43 -5.69 6.27
CA GLN A 2 0.49 -4.60 5.93
C GLN A 2 -0.87 -5.20 5.58
N PHE A 3 -1.92 -4.67 6.15
CA PHE A 3 -3.30 -5.00 5.79
C PHE A 3 -3.87 -3.89 4.89
N ILE A 4 -4.39 -4.27 3.72
CA ILE A 4 -5.08 -3.36 2.80
C ILE A 4 -6.58 -3.56 3.00
N THR A 5 -7.30 -2.49 3.34
CA THR A 5 -8.73 -2.58 3.58
C THR A 5 -9.49 -2.93 2.30
N HIS A 6 -10.55 -3.69 2.45
CA HIS A 6 -11.45 -4.06 1.37
C HIS A 6 -12.89 -4.02 1.86
N TYR A 7 -13.77 -3.41 1.07
CA TYR A 7 -15.22 -3.43 1.34
C TYR A 7 -15.84 -4.74 0.89
N THR A 8 -16.69 -5.27 1.71
CA THR A 8 -17.55 -6.42 1.37
C THR A 8 -18.99 -6.10 1.79
N GLU A 9 -19.96 -6.84 1.29
CA GLU A 9 -21.37 -6.69 1.74
C GLU A 9 -21.54 -6.92 3.26
N ARG A 10 -20.62 -7.66 3.86
CA ARG A 10 -20.66 -8.02 5.29
C ARG A 10 -19.85 -7.07 6.19
N TYR A 11 -18.78 -6.47 5.65
CA TYR A 11 -17.83 -5.68 6.43
C TYR A 11 -17.50 -4.37 5.73
N SER A 12 -17.63 -3.27 6.47
CA SER A 12 -17.15 -1.95 6.05
C SER A 12 -15.62 -1.87 6.06
N TYR A 13 -15.06 -0.79 5.53
CA TYR A 13 -13.61 -0.51 5.63
C TYR A 13 -13.15 -0.40 7.09
N LEU A 14 -13.98 0.21 7.96
CA LEU A 14 -13.68 0.34 9.39
C LEU A 14 -13.72 -1.02 10.11
N ASP A 15 -14.71 -1.86 9.81
CA ASP A 15 -14.78 -3.21 10.38
C ASP A 15 -13.57 -4.04 9.97
N ALA A 16 -13.21 -3.99 8.68
CA ALA A 16 -12.05 -4.71 8.16
C ALA A 16 -10.75 -4.25 8.84
N ALA A 17 -10.56 -2.94 9.02
CA ALA A 17 -9.41 -2.38 9.74
C ALA A 17 -9.40 -2.83 11.22
N ARG A 18 -10.55 -2.77 11.90
CA ARG A 18 -10.69 -3.20 13.30
C ARG A 18 -10.30 -4.66 13.49
N MET A 19 -10.86 -5.55 12.67
CA MET A 19 -10.56 -6.99 12.73
C MET A 19 -9.07 -7.27 12.51
N ALA A 20 -8.43 -6.57 11.57
CA ALA A 20 -7.01 -6.71 11.33
C ALA A 20 -6.16 -6.25 12.53
N LEU A 21 -6.51 -5.11 13.13
CA LEU A 21 -5.83 -4.57 14.30
C LEU A 21 -5.99 -5.44 15.54
N GLU A 22 -7.19 -5.96 15.78
CA GLU A 22 -7.50 -6.95 16.83
C GLU A 22 -6.71 -8.24 16.62
N GLY A 23 -6.53 -8.66 15.36
CA GLY A 23 -5.68 -9.79 14.97
C GLY A 23 -4.17 -9.53 15.06
N GLY A 24 -3.75 -8.36 15.57
CA GLY A 24 -2.34 -8.04 15.79
C GLY A 24 -1.64 -7.31 14.62
N CYS A 25 -2.36 -6.96 13.55
CA CYS A 25 -1.79 -6.11 12.50
C CYS A 25 -1.45 -4.73 13.07
N ARG A 26 -0.31 -4.16 12.63
CA ARG A 26 0.14 -2.82 13.05
C ARG A 26 0.50 -1.93 11.87
N TRP A 27 -0.01 -2.25 10.68
CA TRP A 27 0.16 -1.45 9.48
C TRP A 27 -1.09 -1.60 8.59
N VAL A 28 -1.89 -0.56 8.51
CA VAL A 28 -3.17 -0.56 7.78
C VAL A 28 -3.09 0.43 6.63
N GLN A 29 -3.48 0.00 5.44
CA GLN A 29 -3.65 0.84 4.26
C GLN A 29 -5.15 0.95 3.95
N LEU A 30 -5.70 2.16 4.01
CA LEU A 30 -7.06 2.46 3.55
C LEU A 30 -7.08 2.57 2.04
N ARG A 31 -7.78 1.66 1.37
CA ARG A 31 -7.91 1.64 -0.08
C ARG A 31 -9.39 1.68 -0.49
N MET A 32 -9.81 2.82 -1.03
CA MET A 32 -11.18 3.08 -1.51
C MET A 32 -11.12 3.54 -2.97
N LYS A 33 -10.91 2.59 -3.90
CA LYS A 33 -10.81 2.89 -5.33
C LYS A 33 -12.13 3.44 -5.90
N ASP A 34 -11.99 4.30 -6.90
CA ASP A 34 -13.11 4.90 -7.63
C ASP A 34 -14.10 5.65 -6.70
N THR A 35 -13.63 6.17 -5.56
CA THR A 35 -14.45 6.86 -4.55
C THR A 35 -14.03 8.34 -4.46
N PRO A 36 -14.98 9.30 -4.44
CA PRO A 36 -14.66 10.70 -4.23
C PRO A 36 -13.97 10.96 -2.89
N VAL A 37 -13.03 11.92 -2.87
CA VAL A 37 -12.24 12.25 -1.66
C VAL A 37 -13.13 12.66 -0.49
N GLU A 38 -14.23 13.34 -0.76
CA GLU A 38 -15.23 13.78 0.24
C GLU A 38 -15.88 12.59 0.96
N THR A 39 -15.97 11.44 0.29
CA THR A 39 -16.47 10.19 0.87
C THR A 39 -15.35 9.42 1.59
N ILE A 40 -14.10 9.51 1.09
CA ILE A 40 -12.95 8.85 1.71
C ILE A 40 -12.58 9.52 3.03
N GLU A 41 -12.60 10.83 3.09
CA GLU A 41 -12.11 11.62 4.24
C GLU A 41 -12.73 11.22 5.59
N PRO A 42 -14.08 11.12 5.75
CA PRO A 42 -14.67 10.70 7.02
C PRO A 42 -14.26 9.29 7.42
N VAL A 43 -14.21 8.35 6.46
CA VAL A 43 -13.76 6.98 6.73
C VAL A 43 -12.28 6.94 7.11
N ALA A 44 -11.45 7.74 6.45
CA ALA A 44 -10.03 7.86 6.76
C ALA A 44 -9.79 8.36 8.18
N LEU A 45 -10.56 9.34 8.65
CA LEU A 45 -10.49 9.85 10.03
C LEU A 45 -10.84 8.76 11.06
N GLU A 46 -11.88 7.98 10.82
CA GLU A 46 -12.28 6.87 11.71
C GLU A 46 -11.22 5.77 11.76
N VAL A 47 -10.71 5.35 10.60
CA VAL A 47 -9.65 4.31 10.52
C VAL A 47 -8.35 4.83 11.14
N GLN A 48 -7.99 6.09 10.93
CA GLN A 48 -6.81 6.70 11.54
C GLN A 48 -6.91 6.74 13.08
N ALA A 49 -8.08 7.14 13.60
CA ALA A 49 -8.31 7.15 15.05
C ALA A 49 -8.18 5.74 15.64
N LEU A 50 -8.70 4.75 14.93
CA LEU A 50 -8.57 3.35 15.32
C LEU A 50 -7.10 2.88 15.28
N CYS A 51 -6.36 3.20 14.22
CA CYS A 51 -4.93 2.88 14.13
C CYS A 51 -4.13 3.49 15.29
N ARG A 52 -4.40 4.74 15.66
CA ARG A 52 -3.77 5.38 16.82
C ARG A 52 -4.01 4.64 18.13
N GLN A 53 -5.24 4.15 18.37
CA GLN A 53 -5.58 3.36 19.57
C GLN A 53 -4.74 2.08 19.68
N TYR A 54 -4.41 1.48 18.53
CA TYR A 54 -3.62 0.23 18.48
C TYR A 54 -2.11 0.48 18.26
N GLY A 55 -1.65 1.73 18.21
CA GLY A 55 -0.25 2.05 17.89
C GLY A 55 0.17 1.54 16.51
N ALA A 56 -0.72 1.61 15.53
CA ALA A 56 -0.52 1.09 14.18
C ALA A 56 -0.27 2.22 13.18
N THR A 57 0.58 1.96 12.19
CA THR A 57 0.84 2.82 11.03
C THR A 57 -0.39 2.88 10.13
N PHE A 58 -0.77 4.10 9.73
CA PHE A 58 -1.91 4.37 8.85
C PHE A 58 -1.46 4.96 7.51
N ILE A 59 -1.73 4.25 6.42
CA ILE A 59 -1.41 4.63 5.04
C ILE A 59 -2.71 4.89 4.26
N ILE A 60 -2.73 5.95 3.46
CA ILE A 60 -3.82 6.25 2.52
C ILE A 60 -3.37 5.84 1.11
N ASP A 61 -4.24 5.11 0.38
CA ASP A 61 -3.99 4.72 -1.01
C ASP A 61 -4.28 5.92 -1.95
N ASP A 62 -3.41 6.18 -2.91
CA ASP A 62 -3.52 7.15 -4.02
C ASP A 62 -3.54 8.66 -3.65
N HIS A 63 -4.10 9.05 -2.52
CA HIS A 63 -4.48 10.44 -2.21
C HIS A 63 -3.44 11.20 -1.38
N VAL A 64 -2.42 11.76 -2.03
CA VAL A 64 -1.30 12.50 -1.39
C VAL A 64 -1.77 13.71 -0.57
N GLU A 65 -2.64 14.55 -1.15
CA GLU A 65 -3.12 15.76 -0.48
C GLU A 65 -4.02 15.43 0.74
N LEU A 66 -4.79 14.34 0.65
CA LEU A 66 -5.58 13.87 1.78
C LEU A 66 -4.69 13.36 2.91
N ALA A 67 -3.64 12.60 2.58
CA ALA A 67 -2.68 12.13 3.57
C ALA A 67 -1.99 13.30 4.29
N ARG A 68 -1.61 14.34 3.55
CA ARG A 68 -1.05 15.57 4.12
C ARG A 68 -2.06 16.28 5.02
N LYS A 69 -3.31 16.48 4.56
CA LYS A 69 -4.39 17.15 5.29
C LYS A 69 -4.69 16.47 6.62
N LEU A 70 -4.74 15.14 6.62
CA LEU A 70 -5.08 14.33 7.80
C LEU A 70 -3.87 13.99 8.68
N HIS A 71 -2.67 14.37 8.27
CA HIS A 71 -1.42 13.93 8.92
C HIS A 71 -1.39 12.41 9.10
N ALA A 72 -1.70 11.66 8.02
CA ALA A 72 -1.51 10.21 7.98
C ALA A 72 -0.01 9.89 8.04
N ASP A 73 0.35 8.65 8.38
CA ASP A 73 1.76 8.25 8.44
C ASP A 73 2.39 8.14 7.03
N GLY A 74 1.56 8.00 5.98
CA GLY A 74 2.07 7.96 4.62
C GLY A 74 1.02 7.66 3.56
N VAL A 75 1.52 7.38 2.34
CA VAL A 75 0.71 7.05 1.16
C VAL A 75 1.25 5.83 0.44
N HIS A 76 0.38 5.15 -0.30
CA HIS A 76 0.77 4.15 -1.30
C HIS A 76 0.30 4.58 -2.68
N LEU A 77 1.18 4.55 -3.66
CA LEU A 77 0.94 5.07 -5.00
C LEU A 77 1.06 3.97 -6.05
N GLY A 78 0.05 3.85 -6.88
CA GLY A 78 0.06 3.00 -8.05
C GLY A 78 0.75 3.68 -9.25
N LYS A 79 0.94 2.93 -10.33
CA LYS A 79 1.66 3.39 -11.54
C LYS A 79 1.00 4.56 -12.27
N LYS A 80 -0.30 4.80 -12.04
CA LYS A 80 -1.09 5.86 -12.70
C LYS A 80 -1.35 7.05 -11.78
N ASP A 81 -0.94 6.95 -10.52
CA ASP A 81 -1.12 7.98 -9.52
C ASP A 81 0.03 9.00 -9.57
N MET A 82 0.06 9.91 -8.62
CA MET A 82 1.14 10.91 -8.53
C MET A 82 2.52 10.24 -8.50
N PRO A 83 3.50 10.71 -9.28
CA PRO A 83 4.86 10.19 -9.19
C PRO A 83 5.44 10.30 -7.77
N ILE A 84 6.18 9.28 -7.33
CA ILE A 84 6.75 9.22 -5.97
C ILE A 84 7.62 10.44 -5.66
N ALA A 85 8.42 10.92 -6.62
CA ALA A 85 9.25 12.11 -6.43
C ALA A 85 8.42 13.37 -6.14
N ASP A 86 7.26 13.51 -6.79
CA ASP A 86 6.34 14.63 -6.56
C ASP A 86 5.65 14.51 -5.20
N ALA A 87 5.19 13.31 -4.84
CA ALA A 87 4.63 13.03 -3.54
C ALA A 87 5.65 13.31 -2.41
N ARG A 88 6.92 12.91 -2.60
CA ARG A 88 8.01 13.18 -1.65
C ARG A 88 8.25 14.69 -1.49
N ARG A 89 8.19 15.46 -2.57
CA ARG A 89 8.33 16.93 -2.50
C ARG A 89 7.18 17.58 -1.73
N ILE A 90 5.95 17.06 -1.84
CA ILE A 90 4.75 17.59 -1.16
C ILE A 90 4.73 17.20 0.31
N LEU A 91 5.05 15.96 0.62
CA LEU A 91 4.91 15.36 1.95
C LEU A 91 6.15 15.56 2.83
N GLY A 92 7.33 15.64 2.24
CA GLY A 92 8.59 15.70 2.97
C GLY A 92 9.13 14.32 3.37
N ALA A 93 10.23 14.32 4.15
CA ALA A 93 10.97 13.12 4.50
C ALA A 93 10.28 12.24 5.57
N GLU A 94 9.41 12.83 6.38
CA GLU A 94 8.79 12.17 7.53
C GLU A 94 7.66 11.20 7.13
N TYR A 95 7.10 11.35 5.93
CA TYR A 95 6.02 10.49 5.45
C TYR A 95 6.55 9.22 4.81
N ILE A 96 5.88 8.11 5.08
CA ILE A 96 6.13 6.83 4.43
C ILE A 96 5.48 6.85 3.04
N ILE A 97 6.28 6.61 1.99
CA ILE A 97 5.77 6.55 0.61
C ILE A 97 6.06 5.18 0.03
N GLY A 98 5.01 4.44 -0.26
CA GLY A 98 5.08 3.17 -0.98
C GLY A 98 4.76 3.31 -2.45
N GLY A 99 5.32 2.44 -3.27
CA GLY A 99 5.03 2.38 -4.71
C GLY A 99 4.68 0.97 -5.19
N THR A 100 3.76 0.88 -6.15
CA THR A 100 3.43 -0.41 -6.79
C THR A 100 4.43 -0.73 -7.89
N ALA A 101 5.08 -1.90 -7.82
CA ALA A 101 5.96 -2.43 -8.85
C ALA A 101 5.49 -3.80 -9.34
N ASN A 102 5.73 -4.07 -10.65
CA ASN A 102 5.47 -5.35 -11.29
C ASN A 102 6.73 -5.88 -11.99
N THR A 103 7.75 -5.05 -12.12
CA THR A 103 9.03 -5.35 -12.74
C THR A 103 10.17 -4.83 -11.90
N PHE A 104 11.37 -5.28 -12.15
CA PHE A 104 12.57 -4.72 -11.52
C PHE A 104 12.79 -3.26 -11.92
N GLU A 105 12.47 -2.89 -13.14
CA GLU A 105 12.59 -1.52 -13.66
C GLU A 105 11.70 -0.56 -12.84
N ASP A 106 10.48 -0.98 -12.49
CA ASP A 106 9.59 -0.24 -11.59
C ASP A 106 10.24 -0.06 -10.20
N VAL A 107 10.80 -1.14 -9.63
CA VAL A 107 11.50 -1.10 -8.33
C VAL A 107 12.65 -0.10 -8.37
N LEU A 108 13.49 -0.16 -9.40
CA LEU A 108 14.63 0.75 -9.57
C LEU A 108 14.19 2.21 -9.70
N GLN A 109 13.11 2.45 -10.45
CA GLN A 109 12.54 3.79 -10.62
C GLN A 109 12.03 4.34 -9.27
N HIS A 110 11.27 3.54 -8.52
CA HIS A 110 10.73 3.93 -7.23
C HIS A 110 11.84 4.14 -6.18
N TYR A 111 12.87 3.29 -6.18
CA TYR A 111 14.04 3.47 -5.33
C TYR A 111 14.72 4.82 -5.56
N LYS A 112 15.00 5.15 -6.83
CA LYS A 112 15.60 6.44 -7.21
C LYS A 112 14.71 7.63 -6.89
N ALA A 113 13.40 7.45 -6.90
CA ALA A 113 12.41 8.49 -6.58
C ALA A 113 12.19 8.67 -5.07
N GLY A 114 12.82 7.86 -4.21
CA GLY A 114 12.75 7.98 -2.75
C GLY A 114 11.55 7.27 -2.12
N ALA A 115 11.12 6.14 -2.67
CA ALA A 115 10.16 5.25 -2.02
C ALA A 115 10.76 4.59 -0.79
N ASP A 116 9.95 4.39 0.27
CA ASP A 116 10.36 3.69 1.49
C ASP A 116 10.06 2.20 1.43
N TYR A 117 9.09 1.80 0.62
CA TYR A 117 8.77 0.39 0.39
C TYR A 117 8.10 0.18 -0.97
N ILE A 118 8.06 -1.06 -1.40
CA ILE A 118 7.44 -1.47 -2.66
C ILE A 118 6.35 -2.49 -2.41
N GLY A 119 5.15 -2.20 -2.90
CA GLY A 119 4.09 -3.17 -3.09
C GLY A 119 4.31 -3.94 -4.39
N CYS A 120 4.95 -5.10 -4.30
CA CYS A 120 5.31 -5.89 -5.47
C CYS A 120 4.24 -6.94 -5.76
N GLY A 121 3.81 -7.06 -7.00
CA GLY A 121 2.80 -8.07 -7.36
C GLY A 121 2.21 -7.92 -8.76
N PRO A 122 1.22 -8.76 -9.11
CA PRO A 122 0.59 -9.77 -8.26
C PRO A 122 1.43 -11.04 -8.13
N PHE A 123 1.44 -11.66 -6.96
CA PHE A 123 2.07 -12.96 -6.75
C PHE A 123 1.24 -14.10 -7.34
N ARG A 124 -0.08 -14.03 -7.16
CA ARG A 124 -1.07 -14.97 -7.68
C ARG A 124 -2.20 -14.21 -8.36
N TYR A 125 -3.03 -14.92 -9.10
CA TYR A 125 -4.27 -14.37 -9.63
C TYR A 125 -5.14 -13.82 -8.50
N THR A 126 -5.73 -12.65 -8.71
CA THR A 126 -6.66 -11.99 -7.77
C THR A 126 -7.80 -11.33 -8.54
N THR A 127 -8.98 -11.34 -7.98
CA THR A 127 -10.16 -10.65 -8.52
C THR A 127 -10.29 -9.23 -7.96
N THR A 128 -9.47 -8.87 -6.97
CA THR A 128 -9.54 -7.58 -6.27
C THR A 128 -9.05 -6.40 -7.11
N LYS A 129 -8.24 -6.66 -8.14
CA LYS A 129 -7.78 -5.64 -9.10
C LYS A 129 -8.38 -5.91 -10.48
N LYS A 130 -9.05 -4.90 -11.07
CA LYS A 130 -9.68 -4.99 -12.40
C LYS A 130 -8.66 -5.14 -13.55
N ASN A 131 -7.44 -4.59 -13.40
CA ASN A 131 -6.37 -4.65 -14.40
C ASN A 131 -5.14 -5.29 -13.76
N LEU A 132 -5.03 -6.62 -13.91
CA LEU A 132 -3.88 -7.37 -13.40
C LEU A 132 -2.70 -7.24 -14.35
N SER A 133 -1.55 -6.86 -13.80
CA SER A 133 -0.24 -7.08 -14.44
C SER A 133 0.05 -8.57 -14.51
N PRO A 134 1.00 -9.03 -15.36
CA PRO A 134 1.40 -10.42 -15.39
C PRO A 134 1.72 -10.95 -13.99
N ILE A 135 1.29 -12.17 -13.71
CA ILE A 135 1.54 -12.84 -12.43
C ILE A 135 3.04 -13.09 -12.30
N LEU A 136 3.64 -12.63 -11.22
CA LEU A 136 5.07 -12.80 -10.97
C LEU A 136 5.43 -14.21 -10.49
N GLY A 137 4.60 -14.81 -9.65
CA GLY A 137 4.90 -16.09 -9.03
C GLY A 137 6.22 -16.04 -8.22
N LEU A 138 6.70 -17.19 -7.83
CA LEU A 138 7.96 -17.30 -7.10
C LEU A 138 9.17 -16.90 -7.96
N GLU A 139 9.18 -17.33 -9.23
CA GLU A 139 10.29 -17.06 -10.16
C GLU A 139 10.46 -15.56 -10.42
N GLY A 140 9.36 -14.83 -10.67
CA GLY A 140 9.39 -13.38 -10.89
C GLY A 140 9.90 -12.63 -9.66
N TYR A 141 9.47 -13.04 -8.47
CA TYR A 141 9.98 -12.46 -7.21
C TYR A 141 11.47 -12.73 -7.01
N THR A 142 11.91 -13.98 -7.21
CA THR A 142 13.32 -14.36 -7.10
C THR A 142 14.19 -13.54 -8.05
N ALA A 143 13.75 -13.38 -9.31
CA ALA A 143 14.47 -12.58 -10.29
C ALA A 143 14.58 -11.09 -9.88
N ILE A 144 13.49 -10.51 -9.36
CA ILE A 144 13.51 -9.12 -8.87
C ILE A 144 14.47 -8.97 -7.69
N ILE A 145 14.37 -9.85 -6.69
CA ILE A 145 15.22 -9.81 -5.48
C ILE A 145 16.69 -9.96 -5.85
N HIS A 146 17.03 -10.89 -6.76
CA HIS A 146 18.40 -11.10 -7.19
C HIS A 146 18.98 -9.83 -7.84
N ARG A 147 18.22 -9.19 -8.74
CA ARG A 147 18.63 -7.94 -9.37
C ARG A 147 18.74 -6.77 -8.37
N MET A 148 17.91 -6.74 -7.34
CA MET A 148 18.04 -5.76 -6.26
C MET A 148 19.36 -5.96 -5.49
N GLN A 149 19.72 -7.20 -5.18
CA GLN A 149 20.98 -7.52 -4.52
C GLN A 149 22.19 -7.13 -5.38
N GLU A 150 22.17 -7.46 -6.68
CA GLU A 150 23.23 -7.06 -7.62
C GLU A 150 23.43 -5.53 -7.71
N LYS A 151 22.40 -4.75 -7.45
CA LYS A 151 22.41 -3.29 -7.50
C LYS A 151 22.49 -2.62 -6.13
N ASP A 152 22.69 -3.40 -5.06
CA ASP A 152 22.74 -2.90 -3.67
C ASP A 152 21.49 -2.05 -3.30
N ILE A 153 20.30 -2.49 -3.76
CA ILE A 153 19.04 -1.82 -3.48
C ILE A 153 18.43 -2.40 -2.21
N HIS A 154 18.40 -1.60 -1.14
CA HIS A 154 17.82 -1.93 0.15
C HIS A 154 16.43 -1.31 0.28
N LEU A 155 15.40 -1.98 -0.25
CA LEU A 155 13.99 -1.61 -0.09
C LEU A 155 13.19 -2.79 0.42
N SER A 156 12.24 -2.52 1.30
CA SER A 156 11.27 -3.52 1.72
C SER A 156 10.30 -3.84 0.58
N LEU A 157 10.24 -5.10 0.18
CA LEU A 157 9.24 -5.61 -0.74
C LEU A 157 8.07 -6.18 0.07
N ILE A 158 6.90 -5.58 -0.12
CA ILE A 158 5.65 -6.13 0.41
C ILE A 158 4.97 -6.90 -0.71
N HIS A 159 4.78 -8.17 -0.47
CA HIS A 159 4.09 -9.06 -1.37
C HIS A 159 2.58 -8.80 -1.31
N ILE A 160 1.97 -8.50 -2.45
CA ILE A 160 0.52 -8.32 -2.56
C ILE A 160 -0.13 -9.65 -2.90
N SER A 161 -0.81 -10.24 -1.93
CA SER A 161 -1.66 -11.40 -2.10
C SER A 161 -3.00 -11.18 -1.40
N GLU A 162 -4.04 -11.87 -1.85
CA GLU A 162 -5.28 -11.95 -1.09
C GLU A 162 -5.05 -12.70 0.22
N PRO A 163 -5.76 -12.33 1.31
CA PRO A 163 -5.74 -13.12 2.52
C PRO A 163 -6.17 -14.56 2.16
N THR A 164 -5.35 -15.54 2.56
CA THR A 164 -5.73 -16.93 2.47
C THR A 164 -6.97 -17.11 3.34
N ARG A 165 -8.06 -17.60 2.74
CA ARG A 165 -9.24 -17.98 3.53
C ARG A 165 -8.77 -19.00 4.55
N PRO A 166 -9.12 -18.84 5.84
CA PRO A 166 -8.96 -19.94 6.78
C PRO A 166 -9.79 -21.12 6.24
N TYR A 167 -9.19 -22.28 6.19
CA TYR A 167 -9.84 -23.52 5.80
C TYR A 167 -11.01 -23.82 6.73
#